data_4847a5c3451cc9dfafdf7ba50cb8107e
#
_entry.id   4847a5c3451cc9dfafdf7ba50cb8107e
#
_cell.length_a   1.000
_cell.length_b   1.000
_cell.length_c   1.000
_cell.angle_alpha   90.00
_cell.angle_beta   90.00
_cell.angle_gamma   90.00
#
_symmetry.space_group_name_H-M   'P 1'
#
loop_
_entity.id
_entity.type
_entity.pdbx_description
1 polymer ?
#
loop_
_entity_poly.entity_id
_entity_poly.type
_entity_poly.pdbx_seq_one_letter_code
_entity_poly.pdbx_strand_id
1 'polypeptide(L)'
;MSSKRLVIVGGGITGLAAAYYAERAFPDLNITLLEAGERLGGKVATYREDGFTIERGPDSYVARKHILTDLIEAIGLGEKLVRNNTSQAFILDTGGLHPIPKGAVMGIPTDLDLFRQTTLLTEEEKQEVADLLLHPSDSLRIPEQDIPLGEYLRPRLGDALVEKLIEPLLSGIYAGNIDQMSTFATYPQFVANEQKAGSLFEGMRLMRPLDQLPQTPQTTIKATGQFLSLETGLESLIERLEEVLERSEIRLETPLLAISREDGRYRLKTDHGPEYADYVLLTIPHPQVVQLLPDAHLPELEQLTTHSTATVTMIFDQQQSLPIEGTGFVVNRRAPYSITACTAIDQKWNHSAPDHTVLRAFVGRPGNDHLVHESDEVLQQAVLQDLEKICGRTLEPKQVIISRLMDGLPAYTVGHADRIQRVRKEVLAQYPGIYLAGLAYDGVGLPDCVASAKTMIESIELEQSHTDESVNET
;
A
#
# COMPACT_ATOMS: atom_id res chain seq x y z
N MET A 1 17.76 37.70 -6.87
CA MET A 1 18.26 36.32 -6.63
C MET A 1 17.50 35.40 -7.57
N SER A 2 18.15 34.45 -8.24
CA SER A 2 17.41 33.42 -9.03
C SER A 2 16.56 32.60 -8.08
N SER A 3 15.26 32.39 -8.37
CA SER A 3 14.40 31.54 -7.53
C SER A 3 14.98 30.12 -7.51
N LYS A 4 14.96 29.48 -6.33
CA LYS A 4 15.42 28.09 -6.17
C LYS A 4 14.54 27.13 -6.98
N ARG A 5 15.08 25.99 -7.38
CA ARG A 5 14.39 25.00 -8.20
C ARG A 5 14.38 23.63 -7.52
N LEU A 6 13.18 23.05 -7.39
CA LEU A 6 12.94 21.67 -6.98
C LEU A 6 12.63 20.82 -8.23
N VAL A 7 13.36 19.73 -8.42
CA VAL A 7 13.02 18.72 -9.40
C VAL A 7 12.54 17.47 -8.69
N ILE A 8 11.32 17.05 -8.99
CA ILE A 8 10.69 15.82 -8.50
C ILE A 8 10.81 14.77 -9.60
N VAL A 9 11.34 13.59 -9.28
CA VAL A 9 11.56 12.50 -10.23
C VAL A 9 10.63 11.36 -9.92
N GLY A 10 9.72 11.07 -10.86
CA GLY A 10 8.66 10.06 -10.76
C GLY A 10 7.27 10.68 -10.63
N GLY A 11 6.42 10.45 -11.64
CA GLY A 11 5.05 10.96 -11.75
C GLY A 11 3.97 10.07 -11.11
N GLY A 12 4.37 9.18 -10.17
CA GLY A 12 3.42 8.42 -9.36
C GLY A 12 2.74 9.29 -8.29
N ILE A 13 1.83 8.69 -7.51
CA ILE A 13 1.08 9.41 -6.45
C ILE A 13 2.00 10.16 -5.47
N THR A 14 3.18 9.60 -5.14
CA THR A 14 4.15 10.24 -4.25
C THR A 14 4.68 11.54 -4.86
N GLY A 15 5.12 11.51 -6.13
CA GLY A 15 5.66 12.69 -6.80
C GLY A 15 4.61 13.77 -7.03
N LEU A 16 3.41 13.40 -7.44
CA LEU A 16 2.29 14.32 -7.62
C LEU A 16 1.85 14.97 -6.30
N ALA A 17 1.74 14.19 -5.22
CA ALA A 17 1.46 14.72 -3.89
C ALA A 17 2.57 15.65 -3.41
N ALA A 18 3.84 15.32 -3.69
CA ALA A 18 4.97 16.18 -3.35
C ALA A 18 4.91 17.52 -4.11
N ALA A 19 4.62 17.51 -5.41
CA ALA A 19 4.41 18.72 -6.18
C ALA A 19 3.27 19.57 -5.62
N TYR A 20 2.14 18.93 -5.27
CA TYR A 20 0.99 19.58 -4.66
C TYR A 20 1.33 20.28 -3.33
N TYR A 21 2.03 19.60 -2.44
CA TYR A 21 2.44 20.20 -1.16
C TYR A 21 3.53 21.27 -1.35
N ALA A 22 4.48 21.07 -2.26
CA ALA A 22 5.53 22.04 -2.56
C ALA A 22 4.98 23.35 -3.13
N GLU A 23 3.99 23.30 -4.03
CA GLU A 23 3.34 24.50 -4.55
C GLU A 23 2.70 25.36 -3.46
N ARG A 24 2.20 24.72 -2.40
CA ARG A 24 1.54 25.40 -1.29
C ARG A 24 2.50 25.91 -0.24
N ALA A 25 3.56 25.13 0.02
CA ALA A 25 4.57 25.52 1.00
C ALA A 25 5.50 26.61 0.48
N PHE A 26 5.81 26.61 -0.83
CA PHE A 26 6.84 27.48 -1.42
C PHE A 26 6.32 28.27 -2.63
N PRO A 27 5.72 29.45 -2.42
CA PRO A 27 5.17 30.26 -3.51
C PRO A 27 6.18 30.67 -4.59
N ASP A 28 7.46 30.84 -4.22
CA ASP A 28 8.52 31.33 -5.09
C ASP A 28 9.43 30.20 -5.65
N LEU A 29 9.15 28.93 -5.33
CA LEU A 29 9.93 27.79 -5.79
C LEU A 29 9.51 27.37 -7.20
N ASN A 30 10.46 27.22 -8.11
CA ASN A 30 10.21 26.61 -9.42
C ASN A 30 10.17 25.09 -9.25
N ILE A 31 9.08 24.46 -9.61
CA ILE A 31 8.88 23.03 -9.48
C ILE A 31 8.81 22.39 -10.86
N THR A 32 9.60 21.34 -11.08
CA THR A 32 9.52 20.50 -12.27
C THR A 32 9.36 19.06 -11.84
N LEU A 33 8.38 18.35 -12.42
CA LEU A 33 8.17 16.93 -12.24
C LEU A 33 8.56 16.19 -13.51
N LEU A 34 9.48 15.23 -13.39
CA LEU A 34 9.95 14.38 -14.48
C LEU A 34 9.35 12.99 -14.33
N GLU A 35 8.68 12.51 -15.36
CA GLU A 35 8.17 11.14 -15.47
C GLU A 35 8.78 10.46 -16.69
N ALA A 36 9.28 9.24 -16.49
CA ALA A 36 9.92 8.48 -17.57
C ALA A 36 8.94 7.87 -18.56
N GLY A 37 7.71 7.62 -18.14
CA GLY A 37 6.65 7.02 -18.95
C GLY A 37 5.81 8.03 -19.71
N GLU A 38 4.90 7.49 -20.52
CA GLU A 38 3.94 8.26 -21.34
C GLU A 38 2.76 8.82 -20.52
N ARG A 39 2.60 8.40 -19.27
CA ARG A 39 1.48 8.79 -18.38
C ARG A 39 1.92 8.98 -16.95
N LEU A 40 1.17 9.80 -16.22
CA LEU A 40 1.25 9.92 -14.77
C LEU A 40 0.56 8.76 -14.05
N GLY A 41 0.71 8.70 -12.72
CA GLY A 41 0.04 7.75 -11.83
C GLY A 41 0.87 6.54 -11.43
N GLY A 42 1.87 6.17 -12.22
CA GLY A 42 2.74 5.02 -11.94
C GLY A 42 1.91 3.73 -11.74
N LYS A 43 1.80 3.23 -10.48
CA LYS A 43 1.04 2.02 -10.14
C LYS A 43 -0.47 2.24 -10.05
N VAL A 44 -0.95 3.48 -10.03
CA VAL A 44 -2.39 3.82 -10.04
C VAL A 44 -2.84 3.88 -11.50
N ALA A 45 -3.78 3.04 -11.86
CA ALA A 45 -4.41 3.00 -13.18
C ALA A 45 -5.79 2.36 -13.06
N THR A 46 -6.76 2.90 -13.79
CA THR A 46 -8.14 2.42 -13.81
C THR A 46 -8.53 2.08 -15.25
N TYR A 47 -9.10 0.91 -15.45
CA TYR A 47 -9.75 0.55 -16.71
C TYR A 47 -11.17 1.12 -16.71
N ARG A 48 -11.51 1.94 -17.73
CA ARG A 48 -12.80 2.63 -17.87
C ARG A 48 -13.34 2.45 -19.28
N GLU A 49 -13.82 1.27 -19.59
CA GLU A 49 -14.45 0.97 -20.88
C GLU A 49 -15.72 0.15 -20.65
N ASP A 50 -16.66 0.20 -21.58
CA ASP A 50 -17.91 -0.57 -21.60
C ASP A 50 -18.75 -0.46 -20.30
N GLY A 51 -18.66 0.66 -19.59
CA GLY A 51 -19.36 0.90 -18.32
C GLY A 51 -18.66 0.29 -17.09
N PHE A 52 -17.49 -0.29 -17.24
CA PHE A 52 -16.68 -0.79 -16.13
C PHE A 52 -15.76 0.28 -15.56
N THR A 53 -15.58 0.25 -14.25
CA THR A 53 -14.55 1.00 -13.54
C THR A 53 -13.73 0.01 -12.71
N ILE A 54 -12.59 -0.44 -13.24
CA ILE A 54 -11.79 -1.53 -12.66
C ILE A 54 -10.37 -1.07 -12.42
N GLU A 55 -9.93 -1.16 -11.18
CA GLU A 55 -8.56 -0.80 -10.80
C GLU A 55 -7.55 -1.83 -11.32
N ARG A 56 -6.48 -1.36 -11.93
CA ARG A 56 -5.37 -2.17 -12.42
C ARG A 56 -4.20 -2.25 -11.44
N GLY A 57 -4.19 -1.37 -10.45
CA GLY A 57 -3.23 -1.27 -9.34
C GLY A 57 -3.90 -1.42 -7.98
N PRO A 58 -3.63 -0.53 -7.01
CA PRO A 58 -4.41 -0.48 -5.77
C PRO A 58 -5.88 -0.18 -6.05
N ASP A 59 -6.79 -0.82 -5.32
CA ASP A 59 -8.24 -0.66 -5.54
C ASP A 59 -8.93 0.19 -4.47
N SER A 60 -8.25 0.45 -3.38
CA SER A 60 -8.82 1.15 -2.23
C SER A 60 -7.73 1.51 -1.21
N TYR A 61 -8.10 2.31 -0.23
CA TYR A 61 -7.28 2.60 0.92
C TYR A 61 -8.08 2.53 2.22
N VAL A 62 -7.39 2.38 3.34
CA VAL A 62 -8.02 2.25 4.67
C VAL A 62 -8.51 3.62 5.15
N ALA A 63 -9.81 3.75 5.41
CA ALA A 63 -10.47 5.01 5.76
C ALA A 63 -9.90 5.72 7.00
N ARG A 64 -9.31 4.98 7.95
CA ARG A 64 -8.70 5.56 9.16
C ARG A 64 -7.40 6.35 8.92
N LYS A 65 -6.76 6.20 7.74
CA LYS A 65 -5.58 6.97 7.33
C LYS A 65 -6.02 8.23 6.60
N HIS A 66 -6.37 9.28 7.34
CA HIS A 66 -7.04 10.48 6.83
C HIS A 66 -6.24 11.29 5.81
N ILE A 67 -4.91 11.24 5.83
CA ILE A 67 -4.06 12.09 4.99
C ILE A 67 -4.41 12.02 3.49
N LEU A 68 -4.79 10.86 2.98
CA LEU A 68 -5.23 10.72 1.59
C LEU A 68 -6.65 11.25 1.39
N THR A 69 -7.55 11.05 2.36
CA THR A 69 -8.90 11.64 2.34
C THR A 69 -8.81 13.17 2.34
N ASP A 70 -7.97 13.74 3.22
CA ASP A 70 -7.75 15.18 3.31
C ASP A 70 -7.22 15.76 1.98
N LEU A 71 -6.30 15.04 1.32
CA LEU A 71 -5.81 15.42 -0.01
C LEU A 71 -6.93 15.38 -1.07
N ILE A 72 -7.69 14.28 -1.11
CA ILE A 72 -8.82 14.09 -2.05
C ILE A 72 -9.88 15.20 -1.88
N GLU A 73 -10.22 15.53 -0.64
CA GLU A 73 -11.15 16.64 -0.33
C GLU A 73 -10.57 18.00 -0.73
N ALA A 74 -9.28 18.24 -0.43
CA ALA A 74 -8.62 19.51 -0.75
C ALA A 74 -8.49 19.79 -2.24
N ILE A 75 -8.44 18.75 -3.08
CA ILE A 75 -8.44 18.91 -4.55
C ILE A 75 -9.85 18.85 -5.17
N GLY A 76 -10.92 18.79 -4.34
CA GLY A 76 -12.30 18.86 -4.78
C GLY A 76 -12.93 17.55 -5.24
N LEU A 77 -12.36 16.39 -4.85
CA LEU A 77 -12.91 15.06 -5.17
C LEU A 77 -13.69 14.43 -3.99
N GLY A 78 -13.91 15.15 -2.89
CA GLY A 78 -14.55 14.60 -1.69
C GLY A 78 -15.93 13.97 -1.94
N GLU A 79 -16.75 14.55 -2.83
CA GLU A 79 -18.06 14.02 -3.18
C GLU A 79 -18.02 12.72 -4.02
N LYS A 80 -16.84 12.39 -4.58
CA LYS A 80 -16.60 11.16 -5.34
C LYS A 80 -16.11 10.00 -4.48
N LEU A 81 -15.86 10.23 -3.19
CA LEU A 81 -15.46 9.19 -2.25
C LEU A 81 -16.60 8.21 -2.02
N VAL A 82 -16.28 6.93 -2.17
CA VAL A 82 -17.21 5.83 -1.90
C VAL A 82 -16.60 4.85 -0.91
N ARG A 83 -17.47 4.24 -0.08
CA ARG A 83 -17.10 3.15 0.83
C ARG A 83 -17.46 1.80 0.23
N ASN A 84 -16.71 0.77 0.58
CA ASN A 84 -17.05 -0.59 0.19
C ASN A 84 -18.38 -1.02 0.85
N ASN A 85 -19.16 -1.83 0.13
CA ASN A 85 -20.53 -2.22 0.51
C ASN A 85 -20.57 -3.09 1.76
N THR A 86 -19.56 -3.95 1.94
CA THR A 86 -19.50 -4.92 3.04
C THR A 86 -18.06 -5.12 3.49
N SER A 87 -17.87 -5.41 4.77
CA SER A 87 -16.56 -5.78 5.34
C SER A 87 -16.41 -7.29 5.48
N GLN A 88 -17.42 -8.09 5.11
CA GLN A 88 -17.32 -9.54 5.20
C GLN A 88 -16.31 -10.04 4.14
N ALA A 89 -15.33 -10.78 4.59
CA ALA A 89 -14.36 -11.49 3.77
C ALA A 89 -14.10 -12.88 4.33
N PHE A 90 -13.37 -13.70 3.58
CA PHE A 90 -13.18 -15.11 3.91
C PHE A 90 -11.69 -15.48 3.86
N ILE A 91 -11.37 -16.59 4.55
CA ILE A 91 -10.10 -17.31 4.40
C ILE A 91 -10.41 -18.59 3.63
N LEU A 92 -9.65 -18.84 2.56
CA LEU A 92 -9.62 -20.11 1.86
C LEU A 92 -8.46 -20.95 2.42
N ASP A 93 -8.76 -22.09 3.01
CA ASP A 93 -7.77 -23.09 3.41
C ASP A 93 -8.05 -24.46 2.80
N THR A 94 -7.41 -25.51 3.30
CA THR A 94 -7.63 -26.89 2.85
C THR A 94 -9.03 -27.42 3.16
N GLY A 95 -9.72 -26.84 4.13
CA GLY A 95 -11.08 -27.18 4.55
C GLY A 95 -12.18 -26.44 3.78
N GLY A 96 -11.81 -25.43 2.99
CA GLY A 96 -12.74 -24.62 2.21
C GLY A 96 -12.73 -23.14 2.61
N LEU A 97 -13.84 -22.45 2.35
CA LEU A 97 -14.01 -21.02 2.62
C LEU A 97 -14.59 -20.79 4.02
N HIS A 98 -13.88 -20.09 4.87
CA HIS A 98 -14.25 -19.75 6.23
C HIS A 98 -14.41 -18.23 6.38
N PRO A 99 -15.54 -17.74 6.94
CA PRO A 99 -15.71 -16.32 7.16
C PRO A 99 -14.70 -15.79 8.19
N ILE A 100 -14.14 -14.61 7.94
CA ILE A 100 -13.32 -13.92 8.94
C ILE A 100 -14.21 -13.61 10.16
N PRO A 101 -13.76 -13.94 11.40
CA PRO A 101 -14.55 -13.72 12.59
C PRO A 101 -14.99 -12.27 12.74
N LYS A 102 -16.26 -12.06 13.01
CA LYS A 102 -16.80 -10.73 13.33
C LYS A 102 -16.11 -10.17 14.59
N GLY A 103 -15.89 -8.86 14.61
CA GLY A 103 -15.20 -8.21 15.72
C GLY A 103 -13.68 -8.41 15.73
N ALA A 104 -13.10 -9.07 14.73
CA ALA A 104 -11.64 -9.10 14.57
C ALA A 104 -11.13 -7.78 13.96
N VAL A 105 -10.03 -7.28 14.47
CA VAL A 105 -9.29 -6.13 13.92
C VAL A 105 -7.97 -6.64 13.37
N MET A 106 -7.76 -6.55 12.07
CA MET A 106 -6.59 -7.12 11.38
C MET A 106 -6.35 -8.61 11.69
N GLY A 107 -7.43 -9.40 11.81
CA GLY A 107 -7.40 -10.81 12.17
C GLY A 107 -7.28 -11.11 13.67
N ILE A 108 -6.98 -10.12 14.51
CA ILE A 108 -6.87 -10.29 15.97
C ILE A 108 -8.27 -10.17 16.58
N PRO A 109 -8.75 -11.19 17.31
CA PRO A 109 -10.04 -11.15 17.97
C PRO A 109 -10.12 -10.01 18.99
N THR A 110 -11.25 -9.30 19.04
CA THR A 110 -11.54 -8.30 20.08
C THR A 110 -12.81 -8.63 20.87
N ASP A 111 -13.45 -9.75 20.53
CA ASP A 111 -14.66 -10.28 21.14
C ASP A 111 -14.58 -11.81 21.11
N LEU A 112 -14.46 -12.44 22.28
CA LEU A 112 -14.25 -13.87 22.38
C LEU A 112 -15.52 -14.68 22.06
N ASP A 113 -16.70 -14.13 22.29
CA ASP A 113 -17.96 -14.85 22.00
C ASP A 113 -18.18 -14.91 20.49
N LEU A 114 -17.84 -13.84 19.76
CA LEU A 114 -17.85 -13.84 18.31
C LEU A 114 -16.71 -14.71 17.73
N PHE A 115 -15.54 -14.69 18.36
CA PHE A 115 -14.40 -15.52 17.95
C PHE A 115 -14.70 -17.01 18.07
N ARG A 116 -15.34 -17.46 19.15
CA ARG A 116 -15.71 -18.87 19.34
C ARG A 116 -16.61 -19.44 18.24
N GLN A 117 -17.28 -18.58 17.47
CA GLN A 117 -18.15 -18.98 16.36
C GLN A 117 -17.36 -19.28 15.06
N THR A 118 -16.06 -19.00 15.02
CA THR A 118 -15.28 -19.28 13.81
C THR A 118 -15.24 -20.75 13.46
N THR A 119 -15.33 -21.05 12.18
CA THR A 119 -15.18 -22.42 11.63
C THR A 119 -13.75 -22.71 11.16
N LEU A 120 -12.87 -21.70 11.22
CA LEU A 120 -11.48 -21.79 10.72
C LEU A 120 -10.57 -22.58 11.66
N LEU A 121 -10.86 -22.57 12.97
CA LEU A 121 -10.06 -23.23 13.99
C LEU A 121 -10.85 -24.38 14.64
N THR A 122 -10.14 -25.41 15.14
CA THR A 122 -10.72 -26.46 15.96
C THR A 122 -11.11 -25.92 17.35
N GLU A 123 -11.88 -26.66 18.12
CA GLU A 123 -12.28 -26.23 19.48
C GLU A 123 -11.07 -26.13 20.42
N GLU A 124 -10.07 -27.03 20.26
CA GLU A 124 -8.82 -27.01 21.01
C GLU A 124 -8.00 -25.76 20.68
N GLU A 125 -7.87 -25.42 19.39
CA GLU A 125 -7.17 -24.22 18.95
C GLU A 125 -7.86 -22.94 19.43
N LYS A 126 -9.20 -22.90 19.41
CA LYS A 126 -9.98 -21.77 19.95
C LYS A 126 -9.76 -21.58 21.45
N GLN A 127 -9.71 -22.70 22.20
CA GLN A 127 -9.48 -22.65 23.64
C GLN A 127 -8.07 -22.14 23.94
N GLU A 128 -7.05 -22.64 23.22
CA GLU A 128 -5.66 -22.16 23.36
C GLU A 128 -5.56 -20.64 23.11
N VAL A 129 -6.15 -20.17 22.01
CA VAL A 129 -6.18 -18.72 21.68
C VAL A 129 -6.88 -17.92 22.76
N ALA A 130 -8.05 -18.39 23.25
CA ALA A 130 -8.79 -17.71 24.30
C ALA A 130 -8.01 -17.62 25.61
N ASP A 131 -7.30 -18.68 25.98
CA ASP A 131 -6.46 -18.72 27.17
C ASP A 131 -5.28 -17.74 27.06
N LEU A 132 -4.60 -17.68 25.91
CA LEU A 132 -3.52 -16.70 25.66
C LEU A 132 -4.01 -15.25 25.72
N LEU A 133 -5.21 -14.98 25.18
CA LEU A 133 -5.77 -13.62 25.17
C LEU A 133 -6.22 -13.16 26.55
N LEU A 134 -6.78 -14.07 27.37
CA LEU A 134 -7.28 -13.76 28.71
C LEU A 134 -6.18 -13.79 29.78
N HIS A 135 -5.18 -14.63 29.60
CA HIS A 135 -4.10 -14.88 30.56
C HIS A 135 -2.74 -14.74 29.88
N PRO A 136 -2.38 -13.53 29.40
CA PRO A 136 -1.07 -13.31 28.78
C PRO A 136 0.04 -13.67 29.77
N SER A 137 1.08 -14.32 29.26
CA SER A 137 2.21 -14.72 30.10
C SER A 137 2.96 -13.50 30.65
N ASP A 138 3.30 -13.53 31.96
CA ASP A 138 4.12 -12.52 32.62
C ASP A 138 5.54 -12.41 32.02
N SER A 139 5.98 -13.40 31.25
CA SER A 139 7.26 -13.39 30.55
C SER A 139 7.25 -12.60 29.26
N LEU A 140 6.08 -12.27 28.70
CA LEU A 140 5.97 -11.42 27.51
C LEU A 140 6.54 -10.04 27.77
N ARG A 141 7.35 -9.57 26.84
CA ARG A 141 7.92 -8.22 26.90
C ARG A 141 7.54 -7.46 25.63
N ILE A 142 7.36 -6.17 25.79
CA ILE A 142 7.32 -5.25 24.66
C ILE A 142 8.72 -5.23 24.04
N PRO A 143 8.87 -5.51 22.74
CA PRO A 143 10.20 -5.52 22.12
C PRO A 143 10.80 -4.11 22.10
N GLU A 144 12.05 -4.00 22.57
CA GLU A 144 12.83 -2.75 22.50
C GLU A 144 13.51 -2.57 21.14
N GLN A 145 13.68 -3.66 20.40
CA GLN A 145 14.26 -3.71 19.07
C GLN A 145 13.25 -4.34 18.11
N ASP A 146 13.39 -4.03 16.84
CA ASP A 146 12.54 -4.60 15.81
C ASP A 146 12.74 -6.11 15.68
N ILE A 147 11.65 -6.85 15.63
CA ILE A 147 11.61 -8.31 15.53
C ILE A 147 10.63 -8.74 14.41
N PRO A 148 10.73 -9.99 13.93
CA PRO A 148 9.74 -10.52 13.00
C PRO A 148 8.33 -10.45 13.55
N LEU A 149 7.37 -10.06 12.72
CA LEU A 149 5.96 -9.96 13.13
C LEU A 149 5.40 -11.29 13.63
N GLY A 150 5.81 -12.42 13.03
CA GLY A 150 5.43 -13.75 13.51
C GLY A 150 5.97 -14.08 14.90
N GLU A 151 7.22 -13.69 15.20
CA GLU A 151 7.84 -13.83 16.51
C GLU A 151 7.12 -12.99 17.58
N TYR A 152 6.66 -11.79 17.20
CA TYR A 152 5.87 -10.92 18.08
C TYR A 152 4.47 -11.48 18.37
N LEU A 153 3.78 -12.03 17.35
CA LEU A 153 2.37 -12.41 17.44
C LEU A 153 2.16 -13.81 18.02
N ARG A 154 2.99 -14.82 17.68
CA ARG A 154 2.75 -16.21 18.10
C ARG A 154 2.66 -16.41 19.61
N PRO A 155 3.56 -15.86 20.44
CA PRO A 155 3.45 -16.02 21.89
C PRO A 155 2.22 -15.33 22.50
N ARG A 156 1.57 -14.43 21.78
CA ARG A 156 0.40 -13.65 22.22
C ARG A 156 -0.93 -14.23 21.76
N LEU A 157 -0.92 -14.92 20.62
CA LEU A 157 -2.14 -15.29 19.90
C LEU A 157 -2.22 -16.78 19.54
N GLY A 158 -1.13 -17.53 19.73
CA GLY A 158 -1.00 -18.91 19.32
C GLY A 158 -0.68 -19.12 17.84
N ASP A 159 -0.01 -20.20 17.52
CA ASP A 159 0.42 -20.51 16.16
C ASP A 159 -0.77 -20.70 15.22
N ALA A 160 -1.81 -21.38 15.67
CA ALA A 160 -2.99 -21.68 14.85
C ALA A 160 -3.70 -20.41 14.34
N LEU A 161 -3.91 -19.42 15.20
CA LEU A 161 -4.57 -18.17 14.83
C LEU A 161 -3.65 -17.35 13.88
N VAL A 162 -2.35 -17.31 14.19
CA VAL A 162 -1.38 -16.58 13.36
C VAL A 162 -1.31 -17.19 11.96
N GLU A 163 -1.17 -18.50 11.83
CA GLU A 163 -0.99 -19.16 10.54
C GLU A 163 -2.27 -19.22 9.70
N LYS A 164 -3.41 -19.45 10.34
CA LYS A 164 -4.68 -19.66 9.61
C LYS A 164 -5.42 -18.37 9.29
N LEU A 165 -5.29 -17.34 10.11
CA LEU A 165 -6.05 -16.09 9.94
C LEU A 165 -5.16 -14.88 9.72
N ILE A 166 -4.18 -14.65 10.61
CA ILE A 166 -3.45 -13.38 10.62
C ILE A 166 -2.45 -13.30 9.46
N GLU A 167 -1.64 -14.35 9.24
CA GLU A 167 -0.68 -14.37 8.15
C GLU A 167 -1.33 -14.16 6.79
N PRO A 168 -2.41 -14.87 6.39
CA PRO A 168 -3.06 -14.62 5.11
C PRO A 168 -3.51 -13.16 4.93
N LEU A 169 -4.02 -12.53 6.00
CA LEU A 169 -4.50 -11.15 5.95
C LEU A 169 -3.37 -10.13 5.88
N LEU A 170 -2.37 -10.25 6.76
CA LEU A 170 -1.35 -9.23 6.92
C LEU A 170 -0.23 -9.34 5.87
N SER A 171 0.16 -10.56 5.53
CA SER A 171 1.18 -10.82 4.51
C SER A 171 0.71 -10.38 3.12
N GLY A 172 -0.60 -10.44 2.83
CA GLY A 172 -1.16 -10.02 1.55
C GLY A 172 -0.95 -8.53 1.25
N ILE A 173 -0.96 -7.67 2.27
CA ILE A 173 -0.79 -6.21 2.11
C ILE A 173 0.63 -5.86 1.65
N TYR A 174 1.64 -6.53 2.22
CA TYR A 174 3.05 -6.29 1.93
C TYR A 174 3.63 -7.29 0.92
N ALA A 175 2.83 -8.24 0.42
CA ALA A 175 3.30 -9.42 -0.29
C ALA A 175 4.49 -10.07 0.45
N GLY A 176 4.43 -10.12 1.79
CA GLY A 176 5.55 -10.44 2.67
C GLY A 176 5.47 -11.85 3.25
N ASN A 177 6.51 -12.21 4.02
CA ASN A 177 6.53 -13.38 4.89
C ASN A 177 6.51 -12.88 6.34
N ILE A 178 5.50 -13.28 7.12
CA ILE A 178 5.29 -12.81 8.50
C ILE A 178 6.52 -13.08 9.40
N ASP A 179 7.32 -14.12 9.08
CA ASP A 179 8.53 -14.49 9.82
C ASP A 179 9.78 -13.67 9.43
N GLN A 180 9.64 -12.76 8.47
CA GLN A 180 10.69 -11.83 8.03
C GLN A 180 10.23 -10.37 8.10
N MET A 181 8.92 -10.13 8.13
CA MET A 181 8.36 -8.78 8.16
C MET A 181 8.70 -8.07 9.46
N SER A 182 9.14 -6.84 9.35
CA SER A 182 9.39 -5.93 10.47
C SER A 182 8.09 -5.62 11.22
N THR A 183 8.06 -5.84 12.52
CA THR A 183 6.94 -5.43 13.37
C THR A 183 6.80 -3.90 13.40
N PHE A 184 7.92 -3.19 13.52
CA PHE A 184 7.93 -1.73 13.69
C PHE A 184 7.63 -0.98 12.40
N ALA A 185 8.07 -1.51 11.25
CA ALA A 185 7.85 -0.84 9.97
C ALA A 185 6.49 -1.18 9.34
N THR A 186 5.88 -2.34 9.69
CA THR A 186 4.62 -2.77 9.07
C THR A 186 3.40 -2.54 9.96
N TYR A 187 3.49 -2.90 11.24
CA TYR A 187 2.38 -2.84 12.20
C TYR A 187 2.80 -2.25 13.57
N PRO A 188 3.41 -1.05 13.61
CA PRO A 188 3.85 -0.41 14.84
C PRO A 188 2.72 -0.21 15.85
N GLN A 189 1.48 -0.09 15.38
CA GLN A 189 0.30 0.08 16.21
C GLN A 189 0.01 -1.12 17.12
N PHE A 190 0.47 -2.32 16.79
CA PHE A 190 0.31 -3.47 17.68
C PHE A 190 1.11 -3.27 18.96
N VAL A 191 2.38 -2.92 18.80
CA VAL A 191 3.29 -2.64 19.92
C VAL A 191 2.83 -1.43 20.74
N ALA A 192 2.49 -0.34 20.06
CA ALA A 192 2.04 0.89 20.72
C ALA A 192 0.75 0.68 21.52
N ASN A 193 -0.21 -0.07 20.98
CA ASN A 193 -1.46 -0.33 21.68
C ASN A 193 -1.31 -1.36 22.80
N GLU A 194 -0.48 -2.40 22.63
CA GLU A 194 -0.14 -3.32 23.72
C GLU A 194 0.53 -2.58 24.88
N GLN A 195 1.50 -1.72 24.59
CA GLN A 195 2.19 -0.90 25.60
C GLN A 195 1.21 -0.01 26.37
N LYS A 196 0.24 0.58 25.66
CA LYS A 196 -0.75 1.48 26.26
C LYS A 196 -1.78 0.73 27.11
N ALA A 197 -2.20 -0.47 26.69
CA ALA A 197 -3.31 -1.20 27.29
C ALA A 197 -2.88 -2.36 28.22
N GLY A 198 -1.58 -2.70 28.23
CA GLY A 198 -1.03 -3.79 29.04
C GLY A 198 -1.11 -5.18 28.40
N SER A 199 -1.88 -5.35 27.33
CA SER A 199 -1.89 -6.55 26.49
C SER A 199 -2.29 -6.24 25.06
N LEU A 200 -1.88 -7.09 24.11
CA LEU A 200 -2.26 -6.92 22.71
C LEU A 200 -3.79 -7.04 22.54
N PHE A 201 -4.44 -7.94 23.27
CA PHE A 201 -5.89 -8.11 23.21
C PHE A 201 -6.65 -6.83 23.60
N GLU A 202 -6.32 -6.25 24.74
CA GLU A 202 -6.95 -4.99 25.19
C GLU A 202 -6.56 -3.83 24.26
N GLY A 203 -5.32 -3.79 23.79
CA GLY A 203 -4.88 -2.80 22.83
C GLY A 203 -5.67 -2.83 21.52
N MET A 204 -5.98 -4.02 21.01
CA MET A 204 -6.78 -4.18 19.80
C MET A 204 -8.25 -3.86 20.02
N ARG A 205 -8.78 -4.08 21.24
CA ARG A 205 -10.15 -3.64 21.60
C ARG A 205 -10.29 -2.12 21.52
N LEU A 206 -9.25 -1.36 21.86
CA LEU A 206 -9.24 0.10 21.73
C LEU A 206 -9.25 0.56 20.25
N MET A 207 -8.77 -0.29 19.33
CA MET A 207 -8.80 -0.03 17.89
C MET A 207 -10.11 -0.46 17.22
N ARG A 208 -10.98 -1.15 17.94
CA ARG A 208 -12.30 -1.53 17.41
C ARG A 208 -13.03 -0.27 16.99
N PRO A 209 -13.46 -0.15 15.74
CA PRO A 209 -14.24 1.00 15.32
C PRO A 209 -15.47 1.06 16.23
N LEU A 210 -15.50 2.06 17.09
CA LEU A 210 -16.77 2.57 17.59
C LEU A 210 -17.50 3.04 16.33
N ASP A 211 -18.81 2.96 16.26
CA ASP A 211 -19.68 3.46 15.17
C ASP A 211 -19.53 4.98 14.93
N GLN A 212 -18.40 5.52 15.30
CA GLN A 212 -17.97 6.91 15.22
C GLN A 212 -16.78 7.06 14.28
N LEU A 213 -16.95 6.64 13.04
CA LEU A 213 -16.23 7.35 11.97
C LEU A 213 -16.86 8.74 11.89
N PRO A 214 -16.06 9.83 11.75
CA PRO A 214 -16.62 11.14 11.53
C PRO A 214 -17.59 11.06 10.35
N GLN A 215 -18.89 11.17 10.64
CA GLN A 215 -19.88 11.36 9.63
C GLN A 215 -19.65 12.77 9.13
N THR A 216 -19.04 12.91 7.96
CA THR A 216 -19.10 14.18 7.27
C THR A 216 -20.58 14.49 7.01
N PRO A 217 -21.07 15.71 7.29
CA PRO A 217 -22.50 16.05 7.23
C PRO A 217 -23.18 15.86 5.87
N GLN A 218 -22.45 15.47 4.84
CA GLN A 218 -22.89 15.41 3.45
C GLN A 218 -22.96 14.01 2.83
N THR A 219 -22.44 12.98 3.47
CA THR A 219 -22.48 11.62 2.92
C THR A 219 -23.59 10.80 3.57
N THR A 220 -24.75 10.74 2.93
CA THR A 220 -25.84 9.77 3.19
C THR A 220 -25.45 8.34 2.77
N ILE A 221 -24.20 7.91 2.99
CA ILE A 221 -23.74 6.59 2.59
C ILE A 221 -23.88 5.64 3.78
N LYS A 222 -24.89 4.77 3.71
CA LYS A 222 -25.12 3.63 4.62
C LYS A 222 -24.08 2.49 4.44
N ALA A 223 -22.92 2.75 3.89
CA ALA A 223 -21.90 1.74 3.71
C ALA A 223 -21.09 1.59 5.00
N THR A 224 -21.03 0.37 5.51
CA THR A 224 -20.34 -0.01 6.76
C THR A 224 -18.87 -0.37 6.57
N GLY A 225 -18.34 -0.23 5.34
CA GLY A 225 -17.01 -0.66 4.95
C GLY A 225 -15.87 0.19 5.53
N GLN A 226 -14.71 -0.44 5.73
CA GLN A 226 -13.50 0.19 6.25
C GLN A 226 -12.58 0.77 5.16
N PHE A 227 -12.91 0.52 3.89
CA PHE A 227 -12.13 0.96 2.74
C PHE A 227 -12.83 2.08 1.98
N LEU A 228 -12.03 3.00 1.45
CA LEU A 228 -12.46 4.09 0.58
C LEU A 228 -11.84 3.91 -0.82
N SER A 229 -12.59 4.31 -1.82
CA SER A 229 -12.17 4.46 -3.20
C SER A 229 -12.85 5.69 -3.82
N LEU A 230 -12.63 5.93 -5.11
CA LEU A 230 -13.34 6.94 -5.88
C LEU A 230 -14.35 6.27 -6.82
N GLU A 231 -15.56 6.82 -6.90
CA GLU A 231 -16.63 6.33 -7.78
C GLU A 231 -16.18 6.24 -9.24
N THR A 232 -15.31 7.16 -9.64
CA THR A 232 -14.74 7.24 -11.00
C THR A 232 -13.41 6.50 -11.16
N GLY A 233 -13.00 5.73 -10.14
CA GLY A 233 -11.70 5.04 -10.08
C GLY A 233 -10.59 5.92 -9.52
N LEU A 234 -9.57 5.28 -8.95
CA LEU A 234 -8.46 5.96 -8.28
C LEU A 234 -7.58 6.77 -9.25
N GLU A 235 -7.58 6.45 -10.55
CA GLU A 235 -6.87 7.27 -11.54
C GLU A 235 -7.41 8.70 -11.63
N SER A 236 -8.69 8.94 -11.25
CA SER A 236 -9.24 10.29 -11.15
C SER A 236 -8.50 11.17 -10.15
N LEU A 237 -7.89 10.59 -9.11
CA LEU A 237 -7.01 11.31 -8.19
C LEU A 237 -5.77 11.84 -8.91
N ILE A 238 -5.20 11.04 -9.81
CA ILE A 238 -4.01 11.40 -10.60
C ILE A 238 -4.36 12.50 -11.58
N GLU A 239 -5.43 12.33 -12.34
CA GLU A 239 -5.96 13.30 -13.30
C GLU A 239 -6.22 14.65 -12.61
N ARG A 240 -6.86 14.60 -11.45
CA ARG A 240 -7.18 15.82 -10.70
C ARG A 240 -5.95 16.49 -10.08
N LEU A 241 -4.96 15.71 -9.62
CA LEU A 241 -3.69 16.26 -9.16
C LEU A 241 -2.97 16.98 -10.30
N GLU A 242 -2.92 16.40 -11.50
CA GLU A 242 -2.35 17.04 -12.69
C GLU A 242 -3.03 18.38 -12.99
N GLU A 243 -4.38 18.41 -12.97
CA GLU A 243 -5.17 19.63 -13.24
C GLU A 243 -4.93 20.78 -12.23
N VAL A 244 -4.70 20.45 -10.95
CA VAL A 244 -4.54 21.47 -9.87
C VAL A 244 -3.09 21.92 -9.66
N LEU A 245 -2.14 21.32 -10.37
CA LEU A 245 -0.72 21.69 -10.36
C LEU A 245 -0.48 22.81 -11.38
N GLU A 246 -0.86 24.05 -11.00
CA GLU A 246 -0.81 25.21 -11.91
C GLU A 246 0.61 25.79 -12.11
N ARG A 247 1.52 25.56 -11.15
CA ARG A 247 2.88 26.15 -11.15
C ARG A 247 3.99 25.14 -11.38
N SER A 248 3.66 23.86 -11.37
CA SER A 248 4.61 22.78 -11.62
C SER A 248 4.69 22.46 -13.10
N GLU A 249 5.92 22.46 -13.64
CA GLU A 249 6.14 21.97 -14.99
C GLU A 249 6.22 20.45 -14.98
N ILE A 250 5.25 19.78 -15.63
CA ILE A 250 5.22 18.31 -15.75
C ILE A 250 5.78 17.91 -17.12
N ARG A 251 6.76 17.00 -17.12
CA ARG A 251 7.39 16.45 -18.33
C ARG A 251 7.30 14.94 -18.33
N LEU A 252 6.51 14.41 -19.22
CA LEU A 252 6.43 12.99 -19.53
C LEU A 252 7.58 12.56 -20.44
N GLU A 253 7.76 11.24 -20.61
CA GLU A 253 8.80 10.65 -21.46
C GLU A 253 10.19 11.23 -21.20
N THR A 254 10.46 11.65 -19.96
CA THR A 254 11.69 12.34 -19.56
C THR A 254 12.42 11.56 -18.45
N PRO A 255 13.06 10.43 -18.78
CA PRO A 255 13.80 9.65 -17.80
C PRO A 255 15.03 10.41 -17.29
N LEU A 256 15.23 10.37 -15.96
CA LEU A 256 16.48 10.84 -15.36
C LEU A 256 17.56 9.76 -15.52
N LEU A 257 18.63 10.09 -16.22
CA LEU A 257 19.71 9.16 -16.58
C LEU A 257 20.92 9.24 -15.66
N ALA A 258 21.23 10.43 -15.13
CA ALA A 258 22.35 10.64 -14.22
C ALA A 258 22.18 11.93 -13.41
N ILE A 259 22.80 11.98 -12.25
CA ILE A 259 22.90 13.15 -11.38
C ILE A 259 24.39 13.49 -11.22
N SER A 260 24.74 14.77 -11.35
CA SER A 260 26.08 15.29 -11.08
C SER A 260 25.96 16.65 -10.42
N ARG A 261 27.06 17.16 -9.83
CA ARG A 261 27.15 18.53 -9.31
C ARG A 261 27.89 19.43 -10.28
N GLU A 262 27.33 20.61 -10.52
CA GLU A 262 27.94 21.64 -11.37
C GLU A 262 27.60 23.03 -10.80
N ASP A 263 28.60 23.85 -10.51
CA ASP A 263 28.45 25.21 -9.98
C ASP A 263 27.54 25.33 -8.74
N GLY A 264 27.65 24.35 -7.82
CA GLY A 264 26.88 24.33 -6.57
C GLY A 264 25.44 23.78 -6.67
N ARG A 265 24.98 23.49 -7.88
CA ARG A 265 23.65 22.92 -8.17
C ARG A 265 23.76 21.49 -8.67
N TYR A 266 22.64 20.78 -8.68
CA TYR A 266 22.54 19.49 -9.35
C TYR A 266 22.29 19.67 -10.83
N ARG A 267 23.08 18.98 -11.65
CA ARG A 267 22.85 18.79 -13.06
C ARG A 267 22.27 17.42 -13.29
N LEU A 268 21.03 17.39 -13.75
CA LEU A 268 20.23 16.20 -14.01
C LEU A 268 20.25 15.92 -15.51
N LYS A 269 20.86 14.80 -15.91
CA LYS A 269 20.90 14.41 -17.32
C LYS A 269 19.61 13.72 -17.72
N THR A 270 18.92 14.25 -18.72
CA THR A 270 17.76 13.64 -19.36
C THR A 270 17.99 13.47 -20.86
N ASP A 271 17.08 12.78 -21.56
CA ASP A 271 17.11 12.63 -23.01
C ASP A 271 16.84 13.97 -23.74
N HIS A 272 16.15 14.88 -23.07
CA HIS A 272 15.80 16.21 -23.60
C HIS A 272 16.81 17.30 -23.25
N GLY A 273 17.96 16.93 -22.69
CA GLY A 273 19.01 17.83 -22.25
C GLY A 273 19.17 17.90 -20.73
N PRO A 274 20.09 18.71 -20.23
CA PRO A 274 20.35 18.86 -18.82
C PRO A 274 19.31 19.76 -18.14
N GLU A 275 18.85 19.34 -16.97
CA GLU A 275 18.09 20.15 -16.03
C GLU A 275 18.96 20.52 -14.83
N TYR A 276 18.72 21.68 -14.23
CA TYR A 276 19.45 22.14 -13.05
C TYR A 276 18.52 22.33 -11.88
N ALA A 277 18.91 21.83 -10.70
CA ALA A 277 18.12 21.86 -9.50
C ALA A 277 18.94 22.26 -8.27
N ASP A 278 18.30 22.96 -7.33
CA ASP A 278 18.83 23.20 -6.00
C ASP A 278 18.45 22.05 -5.06
N TYR A 279 17.24 21.50 -5.26
CA TYR A 279 16.69 20.36 -4.55
C TYR A 279 16.20 19.30 -5.53
N VAL A 280 16.36 18.01 -5.16
CA VAL A 280 15.88 16.88 -5.94
C VAL A 280 15.11 15.94 -5.00
N LEU A 281 13.87 15.59 -5.36
CA LEU A 281 13.10 14.57 -4.66
C LEU A 281 12.95 13.35 -5.56
N LEU A 282 13.53 12.22 -5.15
CA LEU A 282 13.45 10.96 -5.87
C LEU A 282 12.27 10.13 -5.31
N THR A 283 11.26 9.91 -6.15
CA THR A 283 10.05 9.11 -5.82
C THR A 283 9.93 7.86 -6.69
N ILE A 284 11.05 7.44 -7.25
CA ILE A 284 11.23 6.30 -8.14
C ILE A 284 11.61 5.02 -7.38
N PRO A 285 11.55 3.84 -8.00
CA PRO A 285 12.00 2.59 -7.39
C PRO A 285 13.46 2.66 -6.90
N HIS A 286 13.72 2.08 -5.72
CA HIS A 286 15.04 2.15 -5.08
C HIS A 286 16.22 1.62 -5.92
N PRO A 287 16.09 0.60 -6.81
CA PRO A 287 17.22 0.19 -7.64
C PRO A 287 17.69 1.29 -8.59
N GLN A 288 16.76 2.13 -9.07
CA GLN A 288 17.11 3.29 -9.89
C GLN A 288 17.79 4.40 -9.07
N VAL A 289 17.38 4.57 -7.80
CA VAL A 289 18.05 5.52 -6.89
C VAL A 289 19.51 5.13 -6.66
N VAL A 290 19.80 3.86 -6.44
CA VAL A 290 21.17 3.34 -6.30
C VAL A 290 22.01 3.66 -7.55
N GLN A 291 21.45 3.48 -8.74
CA GLN A 291 22.14 3.79 -10.01
C GLN A 291 22.40 5.29 -10.19
N LEU A 292 21.48 6.14 -9.74
CA LEU A 292 21.58 7.60 -9.87
C LEU A 292 22.53 8.25 -8.87
N LEU A 293 22.81 7.59 -7.74
CA LEU A 293 23.66 8.09 -6.65
C LEU A 293 24.88 7.18 -6.42
N PRO A 294 25.75 6.97 -7.43
CA PRO A 294 26.81 5.97 -7.38
C PRO A 294 27.91 6.26 -6.34
N ASP A 295 28.08 7.52 -5.94
CA ASP A 295 29.07 7.91 -4.92
C ASP A 295 28.53 7.72 -3.49
N ALA A 296 27.22 7.57 -3.29
CA ALA A 296 26.65 7.21 -2.00
C ALA A 296 26.77 5.69 -1.76
N HIS A 297 27.29 5.32 -0.60
CA HIS A 297 27.35 3.92 -0.21
C HIS A 297 25.98 3.52 0.38
N LEU A 298 25.15 2.86 -0.44
CA LEU A 298 23.76 2.52 -0.12
C LEU A 298 23.50 1.01 -0.06
N PRO A 299 24.31 0.22 0.69
CA PRO A 299 24.15 -1.23 0.74
C PRO A 299 22.78 -1.68 1.26
N GLU A 300 22.15 -0.87 2.10
CA GLU A 300 20.80 -1.14 2.60
C GLU A 300 19.73 -1.06 1.51
N LEU A 301 19.87 -0.17 0.52
CA LEU A 301 18.99 -0.11 -0.66
C LEU A 301 19.33 -1.21 -1.67
N GLU A 302 20.61 -1.49 -1.89
CA GLU A 302 21.07 -2.57 -2.78
C GLU A 302 20.54 -3.93 -2.33
N GLN A 303 20.45 -4.17 -1.03
CA GLN A 303 19.96 -5.40 -0.42
C GLN A 303 18.45 -5.44 -0.21
N LEU A 304 17.74 -4.32 -0.44
CA LEU A 304 16.29 -4.27 -0.31
C LEU A 304 15.66 -5.08 -1.44
N THR A 305 15.11 -6.24 -1.09
CA THR A 305 14.45 -7.12 -2.05
C THR A 305 13.08 -6.58 -2.45
N THR A 306 12.68 -6.91 -3.67
CA THR A 306 11.35 -6.62 -4.19
C THR A 306 10.63 -7.90 -4.57
N HIS A 307 9.32 -7.82 -4.69
CA HIS A 307 8.47 -8.93 -5.13
C HIS A 307 7.61 -8.50 -6.31
N SER A 308 7.43 -9.44 -7.23
CA SER A 308 6.52 -9.29 -8.36
C SER A 308 5.14 -9.85 -8.02
N THR A 309 4.11 -9.13 -8.44
CA THR A 309 2.72 -9.57 -8.29
C THR A 309 1.95 -9.32 -9.57
N ALA A 310 0.88 -10.10 -9.78
CA ALA A 310 -0.05 -9.88 -10.86
C ALA A 310 -1.49 -9.91 -10.35
N THR A 311 -2.36 -9.21 -11.04
CA THR A 311 -3.80 -9.35 -10.90
C THR A 311 -4.39 -9.83 -12.21
N VAL A 312 -5.32 -10.78 -12.12
CA VAL A 312 -6.11 -11.28 -13.23
C VAL A 312 -7.56 -10.98 -12.93
N THR A 313 -8.09 -9.94 -13.57
CA THR A 313 -9.49 -9.56 -13.44
C THR A 313 -10.29 -10.22 -14.56
N MET A 314 -11.31 -10.96 -14.17
CA MET A 314 -12.19 -11.70 -15.06
C MET A 314 -13.60 -11.15 -14.96
N ILE A 315 -14.18 -10.75 -16.08
CA ILE A 315 -15.54 -10.22 -16.21
C ILE A 315 -16.43 -11.34 -16.77
N PHE A 316 -17.54 -11.60 -16.08
CA PHE A 316 -18.51 -12.63 -16.43
C PHE A 316 -19.90 -12.01 -16.56
N ASP A 317 -20.79 -12.70 -17.29
CA ASP A 317 -22.22 -12.41 -17.20
C ASP A 317 -22.77 -12.74 -15.80
N GLN A 318 -23.86 -12.09 -15.39
CA GLN A 318 -24.40 -12.01 -14.00
C GLN A 318 -24.54 -13.33 -13.20
N GLN A 319 -24.46 -14.48 -13.81
CA GLN A 319 -24.78 -15.76 -13.17
C GLN A 319 -23.56 -16.52 -12.60
N GLN A 320 -22.38 -15.91 -12.60
CA GLN A 320 -21.13 -16.61 -12.25
C GLN A 320 -20.46 -16.06 -10.96
N SER A 321 -21.26 -15.82 -9.92
CA SER A 321 -20.74 -15.35 -8.62
C SER A 321 -19.89 -16.40 -7.90
N LEU A 322 -19.00 -15.96 -7.03
CA LEU A 322 -18.33 -16.82 -6.05
C LEU A 322 -19.36 -17.44 -5.09
N PRO A 323 -19.08 -18.62 -4.49
CA PRO A 323 -19.96 -19.27 -3.51
C PRO A 323 -19.91 -18.59 -2.14
N ILE A 324 -19.79 -17.25 -2.11
CA ILE A 324 -19.72 -16.42 -0.90
C ILE A 324 -20.49 -15.12 -1.10
N GLU A 325 -21.01 -14.57 -0.01
CA GLU A 325 -21.55 -13.21 0.05
C GLU A 325 -20.58 -12.32 0.79
N GLY A 326 -19.80 -11.50 0.06
CA GLY A 326 -18.77 -10.63 0.65
C GLY A 326 -17.76 -10.12 -0.34
N THR A 327 -16.74 -9.43 0.16
CA THR A 327 -15.73 -8.76 -0.68
C THR A 327 -14.77 -9.72 -1.37
N GLY A 328 -14.72 -10.99 -0.97
CA GLY A 328 -13.78 -11.98 -1.50
C GLY A 328 -13.09 -12.78 -0.39
N PHE A 329 -11.95 -13.36 -0.73
CA PHE A 329 -11.17 -14.18 0.19
C PHE A 329 -9.67 -14.01 -0.01
N VAL A 330 -8.91 -14.31 1.03
CA VAL A 330 -7.45 -14.52 0.97
C VAL A 330 -7.13 -15.99 1.16
N VAL A 331 -6.06 -16.46 0.54
CA VAL A 331 -5.70 -17.88 0.51
C VAL A 331 -4.63 -18.18 1.54
N ASN A 332 -4.88 -19.13 2.42
CA ASN A 332 -3.89 -19.65 3.34
C ASN A 332 -2.67 -20.17 2.55
N ARG A 333 -1.46 -19.82 2.99
CA ARG A 333 -0.21 -20.20 2.31
C ARG A 333 -0.05 -21.71 2.13
N ARG A 334 -0.63 -22.51 3.02
CA ARG A 334 -0.57 -24.00 2.97
C ARG A 334 -1.61 -24.60 2.02
N ALA A 335 -2.59 -23.81 1.56
CA ALA A 335 -3.59 -24.30 0.63
C ALA A 335 -3.00 -24.45 -0.78
N PRO A 336 -3.38 -25.49 -1.54
CA PRO A 336 -2.76 -25.84 -2.81
C PRO A 336 -3.35 -25.03 -3.99
N TYR A 337 -3.22 -23.69 -3.89
CA TYR A 337 -3.69 -22.76 -4.93
C TYR A 337 -2.55 -21.86 -5.38
N SER A 338 -2.59 -21.46 -6.65
CA SER A 338 -1.67 -20.52 -7.26
C SER A 338 -2.02 -19.06 -6.92
N ILE A 339 -3.32 -18.78 -6.76
CA ILE A 339 -3.80 -17.48 -6.35
C ILE A 339 -3.53 -17.25 -4.86
N THR A 340 -3.34 -16.00 -4.48
CA THR A 340 -3.11 -15.58 -3.09
C THR A 340 -4.34 -14.93 -2.46
N ALA A 341 -5.22 -14.40 -3.30
CA ALA A 341 -6.50 -13.80 -2.92
C ALA A 341 -7.42 -13.70 -4.13
N CYS A 342 -8.71 -13.49 -3.89
CA CYS A 342 -9.67 -13.11 -4.91
C CYS A 342 -10.67 -12.10 -4.34
N THR A 343 -10.88 -10.99 -5.03
CA THR A 343 -11.90 -9.99 -4.72
C THR A 343 -13.09 -10.13 -5.66
N ALA A 344 -14.31 -10.19 -5.11
CA ALA A 344 -15.56 -10.01 -5.84
C ALA A 344 -15.84 -8.51 -5.96
N ILE A 345 -15.43 -7.91 -7.07
CA ILE A 345 -15.44 -6.45 -7.25
C ILE A 345 -16.88 -5.92 -7.26
N ASP A 346 -17.78 -6.61 -7.93
CA ASP A 346 -19.21 -6.30 -8.02
C ASP A 346 -19.90 -6.31 -6.65
N GLN A 347 -19.46 -7.16 -5.71
CA GLN A 347 -19.97 -7.18 -4.34
C GLN A 347 -19.28 -6.13 -3.45
N LYS A 348 -18.02 -5.81 -3.73
CA LYS A 348 -17.26 -4.83 -2.97
C LYS A 348 -17.66 -3.40 -3.31
N TRP A 349 -17.94 -3.10 -4.60
CA TRP A 349 -18.19 -1.76 -5.12
C TRP A 349 -19.43 -1.71 -6.02
N ASN A 350 -20.40 -0.86 -5.72
CA ASN A 350 -21.63 -0.69 -6.52
C ASN A 350 -21.38 -0.05 -7.89
N HIS A 351 -20.30 0.72 -8.04
CA HIS A 351 -20.04 1.53 -9.23
C HIS A 351 -19.18 0.81 -10.27
N SER A 352 -18.50 -0.29 -9.90
CA SER A 352 -17.42 -0.85 -10.72
C SER A 352 -17.91 -1.71 -11.89
N ALA A 353 -19.02 -2.42 -11.73
CA ALA A 353 -19.44 -3.42 -12.68
C ALA A 353 -20.98 -3.61 -12.67
N PRO A 354 -21.75 -2.64 -13.17
CA PRO A 354 -23.21 -2.77 -13.23
C PRO A 354 -23.58 -4.03 -14.05
N ASP A 355 -24.46 -4.86 -13.50
CA ASP A 355 -25.03 -6.03 -14.18
C ASP A 355 -24.04 -7.14 -14.60
N HIS A 356 -22.83 -7.16 -14.04
CA HIS A 356 -21.82 -8.19 -14.30
C HIS A 356 -21.22 -8.74 -13.02
N THR A 357 -20.71 -9.95 -13.06
CA THR A 357 -19.83 -10.49 -12.00
C THR A 357 -18.39 -10.21 -12.38
N VAL A 358 -17.62 -9.64 -11.48
CA VAL A 358 -16.20 -9.34 -11.70
C VAL A 358 -15.36 -9.90 -10.58
N LEU A 359 -14.49 -10.85 -10.92
CA LEU A 359 -13.55 -11.49 -10.01
C LEU A 359 -12.14 -11.01 -10.31
N ARG A 360 -11.44 -10.51 -9.30
CA ARG A 360 -10.04 -10.10 -9.39
C ARG A 360 -9.18 -11.00 -8.52
N ALA A 361 -8.48 -11.93 -9.15
CA ALA A 361 -7.52 -12.81 -8.50
C ALA A 361 -6.15 -12.16 -8.41
N PHE A 362 -5.42 -12.45 -7.33
CA PHE A 362 -4.06 -11.99 -7.09
C PHE A 362 -3.10 -13.17 -7.14
N VAL A 363 -1.94 -12.97 -7.78
CA VAL A 363 -0.89 -13.97 -7.94
C VAL A 363 0.46 -13.36 -7.59
N GLY A 364 1.32 -14.16 -6.98
CA GLY A 364 2.66 -13.77 -6.58
C GLY A 364 2.76 -13.49 -5.07
N ARG A 365 3.72 -14.15 -4.46
CA ARG A 365 4.16 -13.96 -3.07
C ARG A 365 5.65 -14.28 -2.95
N PRO A 366 6.35 -13.83 -1.91
CA PRO A 366 7.77 -14.12 -1.73
C PRO A 366 8.07 -15.63 -1.85
N GLY A 367 9.01 -15.96 -2.74
CA GLY A 367 9.40 -17.34 -3.01
C GLY A 367 8.42 -18.17 -3.86
N ASN A 368 7.33 -17.57 -4.34
CA ASN A 368 6.36 -18.21 -5.24
C ASN A 368 5.70 -17.19 -6.17
N ASP A 369 6.48 -16.53 -7.00
CA ASP A 369 6.03 -15.53 -7.99
C ASP A 369 6.31 -15.94 -9.45
N HIS A 370 6.75 -17.19 -9.67
CA HIS A 370 7.12 -17.68 -11.00
C HIS A 370 6.00 -17.49 -12.04
N LEU A 371 4.73 -17.70 -11.67
CA LEU A 371 3.59 -17.50 -12.58
C LEU A 371 3.42 -16.03 -13.03
N VAL A 372 3.91 -15.07 -12.25
CA VAL A 372 3.86 -13.65 -12.64
C VAL A 372 4.72 -13.38 -13.87
N HIS A 373 5.77 -14.18 -14.08
CA HIS A 373 6.73 -14.08 -15.18
C HIS A 373 6.33 -14.88 -16.43
N GLU A 374 5.27 -15.71 -16.34
CA GLU A 374 4.76 -16.51 -17.46
C GLU A 374 3.92 -15.67 -18.43
N SER A 375 3.55 -16.26 -19.58
CA SER A 375 2.68 -15.60 -20.55
C SER A 375 1.28 -15.33 -19.97
N ASP A 376 0.54 -14.42 -20.59
CA ASP A 376 -0.83 -14.09 -20.19
C ASP A 376 -1.74 -15.30 -20.20
N GLU A 377 -1.60 -16.18 -21.19
CA GLU A 377 -2.39 -17.40 -21.35
C GLU A 377 -2.13 -18.39 -20.21
N VAL A 378 -0.85 -18.59 -19.83
CA VAL A 378 -0.46 -19.50 -18.74
C VAL A 378 -0.98 -18.97 -17.41
N LEU A 379 -0.79 -17.68 -17.15
CA LEU A 379 -1.24 -17.03 -15.92
C LEU A 379 -2.78 -17.08 -15.81
N GLN A 380 -3.49 -16.74 -16.89
CA GLN A 380 -4.95 -16.79 -16.93
C GLN A 380 -5.47 -18.21 -16.69
N GLN A 381 -4.87 -19.21 -17.33
CA GLN A 381 -5.29 -20.60 -17.18
C GLN A 381 -5.09 -21.11 -15.75
N ALA A 382 -3.97 -20.79 -15.12
CA ALA A 382 -3.71 -21.19 -13.73
C ALA A 382 -4.74 -20.57 -12.77
N VAL A 383 -5.04 -19.28 -12.93
CA VAL A 383 -6.05 -18.58 -12.13
C VAL A 383 -7.44 -19.16 -12.36
N LEU A 384 -7.80 -19.41 -13.61
CA LEU A 384 -9.11 -19.97 -13.95
C LEU A 384 -9.31 -21.35 -13.33
N GLN A 385 -8.31 -22.24 -13.42
CA GLN A 385 -8.33 -23.56 -12.80
C GLN A 385 -8.54 -23.50 -11.29
N ASP A 386 -7.89 -22.56 -10.59
CA ASP A 386 -8.07 -22.38 -9.16
C ASP A 386 -9.48 -21.89 -8.83
N LEU A 387 -10.00 -20.91 -9.56
CA LEU A 387 -11.36 -20.40 -9.36
C LEU A 387 -12.44 -21.45 -9.68
N GLU A 388 -12.26 -22.26 -10.72
CA GLU A 388 -13.16 -23.37 -11.05
C GLU A 388 -13.22 -24.42 -9.94
N LYS A 389 -12.06 -24.75 -9.35
CA LYS A 389 -11.96 -25.65 -8.20
C LYS A 389 -12.73 -25.10 -6.99
N ILE A 390 -12.57 -23.79 -6.72
CA ILE A 390 -13.22 -23.11 -5.59
C ILE A 390 -14.72 -23.00 -5.82
N CYS A 391 -15.16 -22.71 -7.04
CA CYS A 391 -16.56 -22.58 -7.41
C CYS A 391 -17.25 -23.93 -7.64
N GLY A 392 -16.50 -25.02 -7.83
CA GLY A 392 -17.03 -26.35 -8.15
C GLY A 392 -17.72 -26.43 -9.52
N ARG A 393 -17.34 -25.55 -10.46
CA ARG A 393 -17.93 -25.47 -11.80
C ARG A 393 -16.97 -24.83 -12.80
N THR A 394 -17.18 -25.06 -14.09
CA THR A 394 -16.48 -24.37 -15.17
C THR A 394 -16.88 -22.90 -15.22
N LEU A 395 -15.89 -22.04 -15.46
CA LEU A 395 -16.04 -20.59 -15.55
C LEU A 395 -15.61 -20.13 -16.96
N GLU A 396 -16.43 -19.30 -17.60
CA GLU A 396 -16.16 -18.77 -18.94
C GLU A 396 -16.15 -17.23 -18.86
N PRO A 397 -14.98 -16.60 -18.65
CA PRO A 397 -14.89 -15.16 -18.62
C PRO A 397 -15.12 -14.56 -20.01
N LYS A 398 -15.94 -13.53 -20.09
CA LYS A 398 -16.19 -12.76 -21.31
C LYS A 398 -15.01 -11.87 -21.68
N GLN A 399 -14.32 -11.36 -20.65
CA GLN A 399 -13.13 -10.53 -20.79
C GLN A 399 -12.17 -10.80 -19.65
N VAL A 400 -10.88 -10.68 -19.95
CA VAL A 400 -9.81 -10.81 -18.95
C VAL A 400 -8.87 -9.62 -19.06
N ILE A 401 -8.56 -9.01 -17.92
CA ILE A 401 -7.62 -7.90 -17.80
C ILE A 401 -6.50 -8.34 -16.87
N ILE A 402 -5.28 -8.42 -17.41
CA ILE A 402 -4.08 -8.77 -16.65
C ILE A 402 -3.26 -7.52 -16.36
N SER A 403 -2.82 -7.38 -15.13
CA SER A 403 -1.90 -6.30 -14.73
C SER A 403 -0.77 -6.88 -13.90
N ARG A 404 0.48 -6.55 -14.28
CA ARG A 404 1.68 -7.01 -13.58
C ARG A 404 2.39 -5.85 -12.91
N LEU A 405 2.89 -6.11 -11.75
CA LEU A 405 3.77 -5.24 -10.96
C LEU A 405 5.10 -5.96 -10.79
N MET A 406 5.97 -5.84 -11.80
CA MET A 406 7.28 -6.46 -11.81
C MET A 406 8.19 -5.76 -10.82
N ASP A 407 8.78 -6.49 -9.87
CA ASP A 407 9.64 -5.96 -8.79
C ASP A 407 9.02 -4.73 -8.08
N GLY A 408 7.69 -4.71 -8.02
CA GLY A 408 6.93 -3.52 -7.67
C GLY A 408 6.72 -3.30 -6.18
N LEU A 409 6.89 -4.35 -5.34
CA LEU A 409 6.62 -4.30 -3.91
C LEU A 409 7.90 -4.55 -3.11
N PRO A 410 8.43 -3.55 -2.40
CA PRO A 410 9.61 -3.70 -1.54
C PRO A 410 9.28 -4.53 -0.29
N ALA A 411 10.23 -5.36 0.15
CA ALA A 411 10.11 -6.16 1.35
C ALA A 411 10.48 -5.37 2.61
N TYR A 412 9.54 -5.18 3.49
CA TYR A 412 9.74 -4.53 4.78
C TYR A 412 10.21 -5.54 5.82
N THR A 413 11.47 -5.93 5.74
CA THR A 413 12.08 -6.89 6.67
C THR A 413 12.55 -6.23 7.97
N VAL A 414 12.83 -7.04 9.00
CA VAL A 414 13.31 -6.57 10.32
C VAL A 414 14.43 -5.52 10.17
N GLY A 415 14.31 -4.41 10.91
CA GLY A 415 15.23 -3.27 10.87
C GLY A 415 15.03 -2.33 9.69
N HIS A 416 13.92 -2.45 8.93
CA HIS A 416 13.64 -1.60 7.77
C HIS A 416 13.67 -0.11 8.10
N ALA A 417 12.98 0.32 9.16
CA ALA A 417 12.91 1.73 9.55
C ALA A 417 14.29 2.33 9.83
N ASP A 418 15.13 1.60 10.58
CA ASP A 418 16.49 2.05 10.90
C ASP A 418 17.39 2.09 9.66
N ARG A 419 17.23 1.11 8.75
CA ARG A 419 17.94 1.11 7.46
C ARG A 419 17.60 2.35 6.64
N ILE A 420 16.31 2.67 6.51
CA ILE A 420 15.87 3.83 5.75
C ILE A 420 16.37 5.15 6.38
N GLN A 421 16.40 5.25 7.69
CA GLN A 421 16.99 6.42 8.36
C GLN A 421 18.48 6.57 8.05
N ARG A 422 19.25 5.47 8.08
CA ARG A 422 20.68 5.49 7.69
C ARG A 422 20.86 5.88 6.23
N VAL A 423 20.07 5.30 5.33
CA VAL A 423 20.08 5.63 3.90
C VAL A 423 19.83 7.13 3.67
N ARG A 424 18.78 7.69 4.28
CA ARG A 424 18.48 9.12 4.15
C ARG A 424 19.60 10.00 4.68
N LYS A 425 20.19 9.62 5.82
CA LYS A 425 21.32 10.33 6.40
C LYS A 425 22.55 10.28 5.49
N GLU A 426 22.84 9.12 4.91
CA GLU A 426 23.96 8.95 3.98
C GLU A 426 23.75 9.76 2.70
N VAL A 427 22.56 9.68 2.10
CA VAL A 427 22.21 10.45 0.91
C VAL A 427 22.35 11.94 1.19
N LEU A 428 21.82 12.44 2.30
CA LEU A 428 21.90 13.87 2.64
C LEU A 428 23.33 14.33 2.92
N ALA A 429 24.18 13.46 3.48
CA ALA A 429 25.60 13.76 3.73
C ALA A 429 26.41 13.85 2.44
N GLN A 430 26.18 12.96 1.47
CA GLN A 430 26.90 12.91 0.19
C GLN A 430 26.27 13.84 -0.87
N TYR A 431 24.96 13.96 -0.84
CA TYR A 431 24.16 14.73 -1.78
C TYR A 431 23.20 15.68 -1.05
N PRO A 432 23.72 16.76 -0.39
CA PRO A 432 22.87 17.73 0.32
C PRO A 432 21.82 18.34 -0.60
N GLY A 433 20.53 18.24 -0.23
CA GLY A 433 19.41 18.70 -1.05
C GLY A 433 18.78 17.60 -1.92
N ILE A 434 19.24 16.33 -1.83
CA ILE A 434 18.54 15.18 -2.41
C ILE A 434 17.75 14.46 -1.32
N TYR A 435 16.46 14.21 -1.59
CA TYR A 435 15.52 13.58 -0.69
C TYR A 435 14.89 12.32 -1.32
N LEU A 436 14.46 11.37 -0.50
CA LEU A 436 13.88 10.11 -0.91
C LEU A 436 12.49 9.95 -0.32
N ALA A 437 11.47 9.70 -1.14
CA ALA A 437 10.10 9.47 -0.71
C ALA A 437 9.43 8.31 -1.47
N GLY A 438 8.43 7.72 -0.86
CA GLY A 438 7.53 6.77 -1.50
C GLY A 438 7.60 5.34 -0.97
N LEU A 439 7.09 4.44 -1.78
CA LEU A 439 6.75 3.06 -1.46
C LEU A 439 7.90 2.24 -0.83
N ALA A 440 9.15 2.51 -1.17
CA ALA A 440 10.30 1.76 -0.65
C ALA A 440 10.72 2.18 0.77
N TYR A 441 10.17 3.26 1.30
CA TYR A 441 10.71 3.93 2.48
C TYR A 441 9.75 3.95 3.67
N ASP A 442 8.51 4.44 3.49
CA ASP A 442 7.65 4.83 4.61
C ASP A 442 6.31 4.06 4.67
N GLY A 443 6.08 3.11 3.79
CA GLY A 443 4.88 2.29 3.75
C GLY A 443 4.34 2.05 2.34
N VAL A 444 3.65 0.93 2.15
CA VAL A 444 3.21 0.45 0.83
C VAL A 444 1.83 0.98 0.43
N GLY A 445 1.07 1.57 1.34
CA GLY A 445 -0.27 2.09 1.05
C GLY A 445 -0.25 3.46 0.37
N LEU A 446 -1.29 3.78 -0.40
CA LEU A 446 -1.46 5.11 -1.00
C LEU A 446 -1.36 6.25 0.03
N PRO A 447 -2.02 6.15 1.22
CA PRO A 447 -1.87 7.17 2.26
C PRO A 447 -0.43 7.31 2.77
N ASP A 448 0.33 6.20 2.84
CA ASP A 448 1.71 6.22 3.30
C ASP A 448 2.61 6.93 2.28
N CYS A 449 2.37 6.70 0.98
CA CYS A 449 3.06 7.39 -0.10
C CYS A 449 2.82 8.91 -0.06
N VAL A 450 1.58 9.33 0.21
CA VAL A 450 1.21 10.76 0.36
C VAL A 450 1.85 11.36 1.62
N ALA A 451 1.86 10.62 2.74
CA ALA A 451 2.51 11.04 3.97
C ALA A 451 4.02 11.21 3.79
N SER A 452 4.67 10.25 3.13
CA SER A 452 6.09 10.30 2.79
C SER A 452 6.44 11.55 1.97
N ALA A 453 5.63 11.84 0.93
CA ALA A 453 5.79 13.04 0.11
C ALA A 453 5.71 14.33 0.95
N LYS A 454 4.67 14.45 1.75
CA LYS A 454 4.44 15.62 2.62
C LYS A 454 5.61 15.83 3.59
N THR A 455 6.04 14.78 4.27
CA THR A 455 7.16 14.83 5.23
C THR A 455 8.46 15.29 4.57
N MET A 456 8.75 14.84 3.35
CA MET A 456 9.97 15.27 2.66
C MET A 456 9.89 16.74 2.23
N ILE A 457 8.74 17.24 1.81
CA ILE A 457 8.55 18.66 1.51
C ILE A 457 8.71 19.53 2.76
N GLU A 458 8.15 19.12 3.89
CA GLU A 458 8.32 19.80 5.19
C GLU A 458 9.81 19.80 5.64
N SER A 459 10.58 18.76 5.31
CA SER A 459 12.03 18.72 5.59
C SER A 459 12.82 19.75 4.77
N ILE A 460 12.42 19.99 3.51
CA ILE A 460 13.02 21.05 2.66
C ILE A 460 12.73 22.45 3.25
N GLU A 461 11.53 22.65 3.79
CA GLU A 461 11.15 23.92 4.43
C GLU A 461 12.01 24.26 5.64
N LEU A 462 12.25 23.27 6.51
CA LEU A 462 13.09 23.45 7.70
C LEU A 462 14.54 23.82 7.34
N GLU A 463 15.11 23.20 6.32
CA GLU A 463 16.48 23.54 5.86
C GLU A 463 16.56 24.95 5.30
N GLN A 464 15.54 25.42 4.58
CA GLN A 464 15.50 26.79 4.08
C GLN A 464 15.46 27.83 5.20
N SER A 465 14.65 27.60 6.24
CA SER A 465 14.50 28.50 7.39
C SER A 465 15.82 28.69 8.15
N HIS A 466 16.57 27.60 8.37
CA HIS A 466 17.87 27.65 9.05
C HIS A 466 18.97 28.35 8.23
N THR A 467 18.89 28.26 6.89
CA THR A 467 19.88 28.95 6.01
C THR A 467 19.64 30.45 5.99
N ASP A 468 18.40 30.91 6.05
CA ASP A 468 18.05 32.33 6.05
C ASP A 468 18.38 33.02 7.37
N GLU A 469 18.27 32.32 8.50
CA GLU A 469 18.68 32.84 9.84
C GLU A 469 20.21 33.01 9.91
N SER A 470 20.99 32.07 9.38
CA SER A 470 22.47 32.15 9.39
C SER A 470 23.05 33.23 8.49
N VAL A 471 22.31 33.69 7.48
CA VAL A 471 22.74 34.80 6.57
C VAL A 471 22.40 36.16 7.17
N ASN A 472 21.44 36.26 8.08
CA ASN A 472 21.05 37.51 8.75
C ASN A 472 21.89 37.81 10.00
N GLU A 473 22.73 36.87 10.49
CA GLU A 473 23.63 37.04 11.62
C GLU A 473 25.08 37.40 11.23
N THR A 474 25.38 37.54 9.95
CA THR A 474 26.70 37.96 9.41
C THR A 474 26.60 39.33 8.76
#